data_be68863489d28e1e3480347bfec665cf
#
_entry.id   be68863489d28e1e3480347bfec665cf
#
_cell.length_a   1.000
_cell.length_b   1.000
_cell.length_c   1.000
_cell.angle_alpha   90.00
_cell.angle_beta   90.00
_cell.angle_gamma   90.00
#
_symmetry.space_group_name_H-M   'P 1'
#
loop_
_entity.id
_entity.type
_entity.pdbx_description
1 polymer ?
#
loop_
_entity_poly.entity_id
_entity_poly.type
_entity_poly.pdbx_seq_one_letter_code
_entity_poly.pdbx_strand_id
1 'polypeptide(L)'
;MNADLSVAPEIAQLAAPFVPPPPHEPDSAAPRTDGRQAGQLNELAAAPQRWWDLVRFDPGTPQRVPVPGTDGAWLVILPPGAVTDCDCGYATLLAGEAAEAGRPLRAGRVRVHGKSGRHQMLGAGHGYSVSLHYAAPGAGITPGE
;
A
#
# COMPACT_ATOMS: atom_id res chain seq x y z
N MET A 1 -16.98 -42.05 -23.40
CA MET A 1 -17.15 -41.65 -22.99
C MET A 1 -17.22 -40.90 -22.56
N ASN A 2 -17.46 -40.46 -22.40
CA ASN A 2 -17.52 -39.63 -21.93
C ASN A 2 -17.97 -39.13 -21.18
N ALA A 3 -18.26 -39.17 -21.17
CA ALA A 3 -18.93 -38.84 -20.57
C ALA A 3 -18.78 -38.41 -19.54
N ASP A 4 -18.33 -38.56 -19.22
CA ASP A 4 -18.24 -38.24 -18.32
C ASP A 4 -17.84 -37.20 -17.88
N LEU A 5 -17.70 -36.59 -18.43
CA LEU A 5 -17.51 -35.42 -18.29
C LEU A 5 -18.61 -34.83 -17.86
N SER A 6 -19.46 -35.41 -17.92
CA SER A 6 -20.54 -34.97 -17.38
C SER A 6 -20.26 -34.61 -16.12
N VAL A 7 -20.05 -33.61 -15.93
CA VAL A 7 -19.85 -33.17 -14.84
C VAL A 7 -20.60 -33.62 -13.93
N ALA A 8 -20.02 -33.95 -13.06
CA ALA A 8 -20.67 -34.40 -11.94
C ALA A 8 -21.75 -33.44 -11.59
N PRO A 9 -22.95 -33.86 -11.48
CA PRO A 9 -23.99 -32.98 -11.03
C PRO A 9 -23.69 -32.33 -9.71
N GLU A 10 -22.88 -33.00 -8.90
CA GLU A 10 -22.51 -32.42 -7.66
C GLU A 10 -21.71 -31.19 -7.83
N ILE A 11 -20.82 -31.15 -8.79
CA ILE A 11 -20.01 -29.96 -9.02
C ILE A 11 -20.90 -28.85 -9.51
N ALA A 12 -21.83 -29.15 -10.38
CA ALA A 12 -22.75 -28.15 -10.84
C ALA A 12 -23.58 -27.60 -9.69
N GLN A 13 -24.00 -28.46 -8.79
CA GLN A 13 -24.77 -28.02 -7.65
C GLN A 13 -23.95 -27.18 -6.69
N LEU A 14 -22.68 -27.51 -6.52
CA LEU A 14 -21.83 -26.73 -5.68
C LEU A 14 -21.57 -25.36 -6.28
N ALA A 15 -21.55 -25.27 -7.59
CA ALA A 15 -21.37 -23.99 -8.23
C ALA A 15 -22.69 -23.22 -8.30
N ALA A 16 -23.80 -23.90 -8.48
CA ALA A 16 -25.07 -23.23 -8.65
C ALA A 16 -25.47 -22.33 -7.49
N PRO A 17 -25.24 -22.74 -6.24
CA PRO A 17 -25.58 -21.85 -5.13
C PRO A 17 -24.71 -20.65 -5.00
N PHE A 18 -23.64 -20.56 -5.78
CA PHE A 18 -22.80 -19.40 -5.63
C PHE A 18 -23.58 -18.21 -6.18
N VAL A 19 -24.09 -17.44 -5.28
CA VAL A 19 -24.69 -16.17 -5.62
C VAL A 19 -23.67 -15.12 -5.30
N PRO A 20 -23.20 -14.38 -6.30
CA PRO A 20 -22.28 -13.31 -5.99
C PRO A 20 -22.95 -12.38 -5.00
N PRO A 21 -22.19 -11.89 -4.03
CA PRO A 21 -22.78 -10.93 -3.10
C PRO A 21 -23.30 -9.74 -3.87
N PRO A 22 -24.38 -9.12 -3.39
CA PRO A 22 -24.89 -7.94 -4.06
C PRO A 22 -23.77 -6.89 -4.14
N PRO A 23 -23.75 -6.11 -5.20
CA PRO A 23 -22.73 -5.08 -5.31
C PRO A 23 -22.85 -4.20 -4.09
N HIS A 24 -21.69 -4.00 -3.44
CA HIS A 24 -21.68 -3.09 -2.34
C HIS A 24 -21.97 -1.71 -2.88
N GLU A 25 -22.92 -1.07 -2.30
CA GLU A 25 -23.12 0.32 -2.63
C GLU A 25 -21.88 1.06 -2.18
N PRO A 26 -21.43 2.00 -2.98
CA PRO A 26 -20.32 2.80 -2.54
C PRO A 26 -20.78 3.57 -1.32
N ASP A 27 -20.38 3.06 -0.20
CA ASP A 27 -20.75 3.69 1.02
C ASP A 27 -19.63 4.64 1.39
N SER A 28 -19.81 5.88 1.08
CA SER A 28 -18.82 6.87 1.40
C SER A 28 -18.62 7.01 2.91
N ALA A 29 -19.54 6.48 3.69
CA ALA A 29 -19.44 6.52 5.13
C ALA A 29 -18.85 5.25 5.71
N ALA A 30 -18.50 4.27 4.87
CA ALA A 30 -17.93 3.03 5.37
C ALA A 30 -16.62 3.30 6.09
N PRO A 31 -16.43 2.72 7.27
CA PRO A 31 -15.16 2.89 7.96
C PRO A 31 -14.03 2.32 7.11
N ARG A 32 -12.91 2.98 7.16
CA ARG A 32 -11.74 2.51 6.44
C ARG A 32 -11.23 1.28 7.15
N THR A 33 -11.13 0.19 6.41
CA THR A 33 -10.60 -1.05 6.93
C THR A 33 -9.18 -1.23 6.45
N ASP A 34 -8.41 -2.01 7.18
CA ASP A 34 -7.05 -2.30 6.77
C ASP A 34 -6.99 -2.87 5.37
N GLY A 35 -7.90 -3.76 5.03
CA GLY A 35 -7.92 -4.34 3.70
C GLY A 35 -8.19 -3.31 2.61
N ARG A 36 -9.09 -2.38 2.88
CA ARG A 36 -9.41 -1.34 1.90
C ARG A 36 -8.24 -0.39 1.69
N GLN A 37 -7.61 0.04 2.78
CA GLN A 37 -6.48 0.93 2.69
C GLN A 37 -5.29 0.26 2.00
N ALA A 38 -5.03 -0.99 2.34
CA ALA A 38 -3.97 -1.75 1.68
C ALA A 38 -4.25 -1.92 0.20
N GLY A 39 -5.51 -2.17 -0.18
CA GLY A 39 -5.91 -2.27 -1.57
C GLY A 39 -5.70 -0.97 -2.33
N GLN A 40 -6.07 0.15 -1.73
CA GLN A 40 -5.85 1.45 -2.34
C GLN A 40 -4.37 1.74 -2.53
N LEU A 41 -3.56 1.36 -1.57
CA LEU A 41 -2.13 1.56 -1.66
C LEU A 41 -1.53 0.70 -2.77
N ASN A 42 -1.98 -0.54 -2.91
CA ASN A 42 -1.55 -1.42 -3.98
C ASN A 42 -1.95 -0.87 -5.35
N GLU A 43 -3.15 -0.36 -5.48
CA GLU A 43 -3.60 0.22 -6.73
C GLU A 43 -2.75 1.42 -7.11
N LEU A 44 -2.46 2.27 -6.15
CA LEU A 44 -1.63 3.44 -6.41
C LEU A 44 -0.20 3.01 -6.76
N ALA A 45 0.34 2.03 -6.06
CA ALA A 45 1.68 1.53 -6.34
C ALA A 45 1.78 0.98 -7.76
N ALA A 46 0.71 0.37 -8.25
CA ALA A 46 0.68 -0.19 -9.60
C ALA A 46 0.44 0.86 -10.69
N ALA A 47 0.31 2.12 -10.32
CA ALA A 47 0.04 3.20 -11.27
C ALA A 47 1.15 4.25 -11.20
N PRO A 48 2.34 3.95 -11.73
CA PRO A 48 3.48 4.87 -11.63
C PRO A 48 3.20 6.24 -12.24
N GLN A 49 2.32 6.32 -13.21
CA GLN A 49 1.97 7.59 -13.82
C GLN A 49 1.36 8.58 -12.83
N ARG A 50 0.92 8.09 -11.69
CA ARG A 50 0.31 8.94 -10.67
C ARG A 50 1.33 9.51 -9.69
N TRP A 51 2.51 8.93 -9.61
CA TRP A 51 3.48 9.37 -8.61
C TRP A 51 4.90 9.52 -9.12
N TRP A 52 5.23 8.96 -10.27
CA TRP A 52 6.62 8.99 -10.75
C TRP A 52 7.14 10.41 -10.91
N ASP A 53 6.32 11.31 -11.41
CA ASP A 53 6.73 12.69 -11.62
C ASP A 53 6.99 13.45 -10.33
N LEU A 54 6.55 12.90 -9.21
CA LEU A 54 6.75 13.53 -7.91
C LEU A 54 8.08 13.16 -7.28
N VAL A 55 8.74 12.11 -7.80
CA VAL A 55 9.96 11.62 -7.20
C VAL A 55 11.08 12.61 -7.45
N ARG A 56 11.74 13.00 -6.37
CA ARG A 56 12.90 13.88 -6.44
C ARG A 56 14.02 13.25 -5.63
N PHE A 57 15.20 13.24 -6.20
CA PHE A 57 16.35 12.63 -5.57
C PHE A 57 17.25 13.73 -5.02
N ASP A 58 17.34 13.81 -3.72
CA ASP A 58 18.20 14.73 -3.03
C ASP A 58 19.24 13.93 -2.26
N PRO A 59 20.52 14.04 -2.59
CA PRO A 59 21.53 13.19 -1.94
C PRO A 59 21.71 13.47 -0.45
N GLY A 60 21.29 14.61 0.01
CA GLY A 60 21.50 14.96 1.40
C GLY A 60 20.30 14.81 2.32
N THR A 61 19.10 14.63 1.76
CA THR A 61 17.91 14.82 2.59
C THR A 61 16.79 13.85 2.19
N PRO A 62 16.20 13.16 3.15
CA PRO A 62 14.97 12.41 2.88
C PRO A 62 13.88 13.35 2.41
N GLN A 63 13.09 12.90 1.44
CA GLN A 63 11.98 13.66 0.90
C GLN A 63 10.67 13.00 1.26
N ARG A 64 9.70 13.80 1.64
CA ARG A 64 8.33 13.33 1.87
C ARG A 64 7.43 14.16 0.96
N VAL A 65 6.76 13.51 0.04
CA VAL A 65 5.98 14.18 -0.99
C VAL A 65 4.55 13.68 -1.00
N PRO A 66 3.57 14.53 -0.71
CA PRO A 66 2.16 14.08 -0.80
C PRO A 66 1.80 13.73 -2.24
N VAL A 67 0.95 12.72 -2.38
CA VAL A 67 0.47 12.31 -3.71
C VAL A 67 -0.90 12.95 -3.94
N PRO A 68 -1.03 13.82 -4.95
CA PRO A 68 -2.30 14.48 -5.21
C PRO A 68 -3.38 13.49 -5.62
N GLY A 69 -4.61 13.83 -5.35
CA GLY A 69 -5.74 12.99 -5.72
C GLY A 69 -5.90 11.77 -4.85
N THR A 70 -5.17 11.68 -3.75
CA THR A 70 -5.30 10.59 -2.80
C THR A 70 -5.78 11.13 -1.46
N ASP A 71 -6.25 10.23 -0.63
CA ASP A 71 -6.78 10.59 0.67
C ASP A 71 -5.68 10.43 1.71
N GLY A 72 -4.59 11.16 1.54
CA GLY A 72 -3.51 11.18 2.51
C GLY A 72 -2.36 10.24 2.22
N ALA A 73 -2.14 9.85 0.98
CA ALA A 73 -0.96 9.08 0.62
C ALA A 73 0.24 10.00 0.40
N TRP A 74 1.43 9.51 0.72
CA TRP A 74 2.65 10.25 0.44
C TRP A 74 3.78 9.30 0.05
N LEU A 75 4.76 9.86 -0.64
CA LEU A 75 5.98 9.15 -0.98
C LEU A 75 7.06 9.50 0.02
N VAL A 76 7.93 8.55 0.29
CA VAL A 76 9.17 8.81 1.01
C VAL A 76 10.32 8.39 0.12
N ILE A 77 11.22 9.32 -0.15
CA ILE A 77 12.40 9.08 -0.98
C ILE A 77 13.61 9.21 -0.08
N LEU A 78 14.39 8.14 0.04
CA LEU A 78 15.52 8.11 0.94
C LEU A 78 16.81 7.90 0.18
N PRO A 79 17.81 8.76 0.41
CA PRO A 79 19.18 8.45 -0.03
C PRO A 79 19.68 7.18 0.66
N PRO A 80 20.68 6.51 0.10
CA PRO A 80 21.23 5.33 0.75
C PRO A 80 21.77 5.67 2.13
N GLY A 81 21.42 4.86 3.10
CA GLY A 81 21.84 5.05 4.47
C GLY A 81 21.11 6.13 5.25
N ALA A 82 20.18 6.83 4.63
CA ALA A 82 19.42 7.87 5.32
C ALA A 82 18.36 7.26 6.23
N VAL A 83 18.06 7.94 7.31
CA VAL A 83 17.07 7.52 8.29
C VAL A 83 16.07 8.65 8.46
N THR A 84 14.81 8.30 8.53
CA THR A 84 13.75 9.25 8.81
C THR A 84 12.68 8.59 9.69
N ASP A 85 11.93 9.41 10.40
CA ASP A 85 10.80 8.90 11.18
C ASP A 85 9.57 8.78 10.29
N CYS A 86 8.74 7.82 10.59
CA CYS A 86 7.49 7.60 9.88
C CYS A 86 6.39 7.28 10.88
N ASP A 87 5.22 7.82 10.64
CA ASP A 87 4.05 7.54 11.47
C ASP A 87 2.91 6.95 10.63
N CYS A 88 3.27 6.27 9.55
CA CYS A 88 2.28 5.69 8.66
C CYS A 88 1.61 4.47 9.27
N GLY A 89 0.42 4.18 8.80
CA GLY A 89 -0.26 2.92 9.14
C GLY A 89 -0.04 1.85 8.09
N TYR A 90 0.33 2.25 6.88
CA TYR A 90 0.51 1.34 5.75
C TYR A 90 1.70 1.80 4.93
N ALA A 91 2.47 0.86 4.43
CA ALA A 91 3.63 1.18 3.60
C ALA A 91 3.89 0.09 2.58
N THR A 92 4.37 0.48 1.42
CA THR A 92 4.85 -0.47 0.42
C THR A 92 6.05 0.13 -0.29
N LEU A 93 6.94 -0.73 -0.76
CA LEU A 93 8.13 -0.30 -1.47
C LEU A 93 7.81 -0.18 -2.95
N LEU A 94 8.25 0.91 -3.57
CA LEU A 94 8.10 1.12 -5.00
C LEU A 94 9.40 0.86 -5.74
N ALA A 95 10.52 1.25 -5.17
CA ALA A 95 11.83 1.06 -5.82
C ALA A 95 12.93 1.06 -4.78
N GLY A 96 14.02 0.41 -5.09
CA GLY A 96 15.18 0.37 -4.21
C GLY A 96 14.99 -0.56 -3.04
N GLU A 97 15.69 -0.29 -1.96
CA GLU A 97 15.65 -1.09 -0.75
C GLU A 97 15.46 -0.18 0.45
N ALA A 98 14.52 -0.53 1.29
CA ALA A 98 14.27 0.21 2.52
C ALA A 98 13.80 -0.73 3.61
N ALA A 99 14.02 -0.34 4.84
CA ALA A 99 13.55 -1.09 5.99
C ALA A 99 12.74 -0.16 6.88
N GLU A 100 11.76 -0.72 7.54
CA GLU A 100 10.89 0.00 8.46
C GLU A 100 10.86 -0.75 9.76
N ALA A 101 11.14 -0.08 10.85
CA ALA A 101 11.21 -0.70 12.18
C ALA A 101 12.11 -1.94 12.17
N GLY A 102 13.22 -1.88 11.45
CA GLY A 102 14.16 -2.98 11.36
C GLY A 102 13.77 -4.12 10.43
N ARG A 103 12.66 -3.99 9.70
CA ARG A 103 12.19 -5.03 8.79
C ARG A 103 12.17 -4.52 7.36
N PRO A 104 12.67 -5.30 6.40
CA PRO A 104 12.67 -4.86 5.01
C PRO A 104 11.25 -4.66 4.48
N LEU A 105 11.05 -3.57 3.77
CA LEU A 105 9.85 -3.40 2.97
C LEU A 105 10.02 -4.19 1.69
N ARG A 106 8.92 -4.64 1.14
CA ARG A 106 8.94 -5.44 -0.08
C ARG A 106 8.02 -4.82 -1.13
N ALA A 107 8.50 -4.83 -2.36
CA ALA A 107 7.69 -4.40 -3.48
C ALA A 107 6.51 -5.34 -3.65
N GLY A 108 5.37 -4.77 -3.98
CA GLY A 108 4.15 -5.56 -4.20
C GLY A 108 3.47 -6.04 -2.94
N ARG A 109 3.98 -5.65 -1.78
CA ARG A 109 3.36 -6.01 -0.51
C ARG A 109 3.16 -4.79 0.36
N VAL A 110 1.97 -4.66 0.88
CA VAL A 110 1.66 -3.59 1.82
C VAL A 110 1.87 -4.10 3.24
N ARG A 111 2.68 -3.38 3.99
CA ARG A 111 2.84 -3.64 5.41
C ARG A 111 1.81 -2.82 6.17
N VAL A 112 1.13 -3.46 7.10
CA VAL A 112 0.14 -2.81 7.93
C VAL A 112 0.73 -2.64 9.32
N HIS A 113 0.81 -1.40 9.79
CA HIS A 113 1.33 -1.10 11.13
C HIS A 113 0.22 -0.92 12.16
N GLY A 114 -1.00 -0.81 11.70
CA GLY A 114 -2.11 -0.54 12.60
C GLY A 114 -2.00 0.83 13.23
N LYS A 115 -2.29 0.88 14.51
CA LYS A 115 -2.27 2.13 15.25
C LYS A 115 -0.95 2.35 15.97
N SER A 116 0.05 1.57 15.67
CA SER A 116 1.34 1.75 16.30
C SER A 116 1.89 3.11 15.93
N GLY A 117 2.59 3.72 16.82
CA GLY A 117 3.08 5.06 16.62
C GLY A 117 4.25 5.14 15.68
N ARG A 118 5.14 6.06 15.96
CA ARG A 118 6.28 6.33 15.11
C ARG A 118 7.22 5.14 15.01
N HIS A 119 7.79 4.99 13.86
CA HIS A 119 8.85 4.03 13.63
C HIS A 119 9.86 4.66 12.69
N GLN A 120 11.05 4.07 12.61
CA GLN A 120 12.10 4.60 11.76
C GLN A 120 12.12 3.87 10.44
N MET A 121 12.43 4.64 9.40
CA MET A 121 12.72 4.10 8.08
C MET A 121 14.18 4.30 7.77
N LEU A 122 14.76 3.31 7.14
CA LEU A 122 16.16 3.33 6.73
C LEU A 122 16.25 3.04 5.25
N GLY A 123 16.95 3.89 4.52
CA GLY A 123 17.32 3.59 3.14
C GLY A 123 18.42 2.55 3.16
N ALA A 124 18.09 1.33 2.75
CA ALA A 124 19.04 0.23 2.67
C ALA A 124 19.57 0.16 1.26
N GLY A 125 20.61 -0.64 1.05
CA GLY A 125 21.16 -0.79 -0.28
C GLY A 125 22.06 0.37 -0.68
N HIS A 126 22.39 0.44 -1.97
CA HIS A 126 23.35 1.40 -2.48
C HIS A 126 22.71 2.54 -3.25
N GLY A 127 21.43 2.50 -3.48
CA GLY A 127 20.72 3.53 -4.21
C GLY A 127 19.61 4.14 -3.37
N TYR A 128 18.87 5.05 -3.99
CA TYR A 128 17.71 5.64 -3.35
C TYR A 128 16.60 4.61 -3.22
N SER A 129 15.77 4.78 -2.22
CA SER A 129 14.56 4.00 -2.11
C SER A 129 13.35 4.94 -2.24
N VAL A 130 12.29 4.42 -2.81
CA VAL A 130 11.01 5.11 -2.94
C VAL A 130 9.95 4.21 -2.35
N SER A 131 9.22 4.73 -1.39
CA SER A 131 8.14 3.98 -0.75
C SER A 131 6.90 4.83 -0.70
N LEU A 132 5.77 4.17 -0.59
CA LEU A 132 4.46 4.80 -0.61
C LEU A 132 3.76 4.49 0.70
N HIS A 133 3.14 5.49 1.28
CA HIS A 133 2.61 5.41 2.63
C HIS A 133 1.20 5.97 2.73
N TYR A 134 0.46 5.46 3.69
CA TYR A 134 -0.83 6.02 4.08
C TYR A 134 -0.85 6.18 5.60
N ALA A 135 -1.59 7.15 6.06
CA ALA A 135 -1.79 7.34 7.48
C ALA A 135 -2.63 6.20 8.07
N ALA A 136 -2.43 5.93 9.34
CA ALA A 136 -3.26 4.94 10.03
C ALA A 136 -4.72 5.42 10.08
N PRO A 137 -5.68 4.48 10.11
CA PRO A 137 -7.08 4.87 10.21
C PRO A 137 -7.31 5.66 11.49
N GLY A 138 -8.05 6.76 11.38
CA GLY A 138 -8.33 7.59 12.53
C GLY A 138 -7.21 8.51 12.96
N ALA A 139 -6.05 8.41 12.33
CA ALA A 139 -5.00 9.38 12.57
C ALA A 139 -5.37 10.68 11.87
N GLY A 140 -5.27 11.76 12.57
CA GLY A 140 -5.47 13.06 11.97
C GLY A 140 -4.38 13.30 10.95
N ILE A 141 -4.75 13.65 9.74
CA ILE A 141 -3.78 14.04 8.74
C ILE A 141 -3.36 15.45 9.08
N THR A 142 -2.09 15.61 9.35
CA THR A 142 -1.58 16.93 9.62
C THR A 142 -0.97 17.44 8.32
N PRO A 143 -1.59 18.39 7.66
CA PRO A 143 -1.06 18.87 6.40
C PRO A 143 0.30 19.52 6.61
N GLY A 144 1.17 19.29 5.69
CA GLY A 144 2.46 19.96 5.69
C GLY A 144 3.51 19.35 6.58
N GLU A 145 3.25 18.16 7.09
CA GLU A 145 4.27 17.51 7.92
C GLU A 145 4.80 16.24 7.35
#